data_db03ff7c837bad9cd80df7ef46ab2f1e
#
_entry.id   db03ff7c837bad9cd80df7ef46ab2f1e
#
_cell.length_a   1.000
_cell.length_b   1.000
_cell.length_c   1.000
_cell.angle_alpha   90.00
_cell.angle_beta   90.00
_cell.angle_gamma   90.00
#
_symmetry.space_group_name_H-M   'P 1'
#
loop_
_entity.id
_entity.type
_entity.pdbx_description
1 polymer ?
#
loop_
_entity_poly.entity_id
_entity_poly.type
_entity_poly.pdbx_seq_one_letter_code
_entity_poly.pdbx_strand_id
1 'polypeptide(L)'
;MHSAIDCSRNTGGLSLIAVFYIRQVPELRQYNAGGIPFTRTIRDRFFAFRTKILCRFVAMQQFLKDLFEGQQYHPDSFFLIAGPCVVEGEALVMGVAEKVSGICKNLGIPYVFKSSYKKANRTSIDSFTGIGDLNALQLLKQVKETYHIPVVSDIHAHEEAALAAEYVDMLQIPAFLSRQTDLLEAAARTGKTVNIKKGQFLSGPSMKFAADKVKHAGNEKVILTERGNTFGYQDLVVDFRNIPWMKEHGVPVVMDCTHSLQQPNQTSGVTGGNPELIGTIAKAAIATGADGLFIETHPNPAIAKSDGANMLKLDYLEPLLEQLVKIREAIIST
;
A
#
# COMPACT_ATOMS: atom_id res chain seq x y z
N MET A 1 2.29 -15.77 25.86
CA MET A 1 0.92 -15.60 26.38
C MET A 1 0.17 -14.74 25.39
N HIS A 2 -0.64 -15.34 24.51
CA HIS A 2 -1.46 -14.61 23.55
C HIS A 2 -2.70 -14.11 24.28
N SER A 3 -2.83 -12.80 24.47
CA SER A 3 -4.10 -12.20 24.90
C SER A 3 -5.06 -12.25 23.69
N ALA A 4 -6.00 -13.20 23.74
CA ALA A 4 -7.12 -13.20 22.81
C ALA A 4 -7.93 -11.92 23.03
N ILE A 5 -8.05 -11.08 21.98
CA ILE A 5 -8.92 -9.91 21.99
C ILE A 5 -10.36 -10.44 22.09
N ASP A 6 -11.02 -10.18 23.19
CA ASP A 6 -12.44 -10.54 23.41
C ASP A 6 -13.33 -9.57 22.59
N CYS A 7 -13.68 -10.02 21.37
CA CYS A 7 -14.53 -9.28 20.44
C CYS A 7 -16.01 -9.16 20.86
N SER A 8 -16.42 -9.71 22.01
CA SER A 8 -17.82 -9.75 22.42
C SER A 8 -18.34 -8.45 23.06
N ARG A 9 -17.46 -7.50 23.44
CA ARG A 9 -17.84 -6.35 24.27
C ARG A 9 -17.92 -4.99 23.57
N ASN A 10 -17.64 -4.90 22.24
CA ASN A 10 -17.62 -3.61 21.56
C ASN A 10 -18.47 -3.59 20.27
N THR A 11 -19.79 -3.76 20.42
CA THR A 11 -20.73 -3.71 19.27
C THR A 11 -21.42 -2.36 19.05
N GLY A 12 -21.03 -1.33 19.77
CA GLY A 12 -21.63 0.01 19.67
C GLY A 12 -20.86 0.90 18.68
N GLY A 13 -21.23 0.85 17.39
CA GLY A 13 -20.68 1.72 16.35
C GLY A 13 -20.04 0.97 15.20
N LEU A 14 -20.77 0.09 14.55
CA LEU A 14 -20.34 -0.46 13.25
C LEU A 14 -20.35 0.67 12.23
N SER A 15 -19.19 1.03 11.66
CA SER A 15 -19.11 1.97 10.56
C SER A 15 -19.90 1.44 9.35
N LEU A 16 -20.42 2.34 8.53
CA LEU A 16 -21.13 2.01 7.27
C LEU A 16 -20.30 1.07 6.37
N ILE A 17 -18.98 1.15 6.44
CA ILE A 17 -18.05 0.26 5.71
C ILE A 17 -18.13 -1.19 6.21
N ALA A 18 -18.26 -1.44 7.50
CA ALA A 18 -18.43 -2.80 8.02
C ALA A 18 -19.77 -3.42 7.49
N VAL A 19 -20.81 -2.60 7.37
CA VAL A 19 -22.09 -3.00 6.78
C VAL A 19 -21.95 -3.22 5.28
N PHE A 20 -21.19 -2.38 4.57
CA PHE A 20 -20.90 -2.51 3.14
C PHE A 20 -20.10 -3.76 2.82
N TYR A 21 -19.05 -4.07 3.62
CA TYR A 21 -18.27 -5.30 3.50
C TYR A 21 -19.11 -6.56 3.70
N ILE A 22 -20.02 -6.54 4.66
CA ILE A 22 -20.96 -7.66 4.92
C ILE A 22 -21.93 -7.82 3.75
N ARG A 23 -22.31 -6.76 3.05
CA ARG A 23 -23.24 -6.80 1.90
C ARG A 23 -22.58 -7.26 0.59
N GLN A 24 -21.26 -7.14 0.45
CA GLN A 24 -20.54 -7.49 -0.78
C GLN A 24 -20.03 -8.94 -0.83
N VAL A 25 -20.14 -9.73 0.23
CA VAL A 25 -19.74 -11.14 0.22
C VAL A 25 -20.77 -11.95 -0.57
N PRO A 26 -20.43 -12.51 -1.75
CA PRO A 26 -21.38 -13.21 -2.64
C PRO A 26 -22.11 -14.38 -1.95
N GLU A 27 -21.44 -15.06 -1.05
CA GLU A 27 -21.98 -16.19 -0.27
C GLU A 27 -23.15 -15.76 0.65
N LEU A 28 -23.25 -14.47 0.99
CA LEU A 28 -24.33 -13.93 1.81
C LEU A 28 -25.62 -13.63 1.01
N ARG A 29 -25.52 -13.43 -0.30
CA ARG A 29 -26.69 -13.18 -1.16
C ARG A 29 -27.48 -14.44 -1.47
N GLN A 30 -26.84 -15.61 -1.54
CA GLN A 30 -27.53 -16.87 -1.86
C GLN A 30 -28.43 -17.39 -0.73
N TYR A 31 -28.15 -17.01 0.53
CA TYR A 31 -28.91 -17.50 1.68
C TYR A 31 -30.20 -16.74 2.00
N ASN A 32 -30.40 -15.57 1.38
CA ASN A 32 -31.64 -14.78 1.64
C ASN A 32 -32.78 -15.02 0.63
N ALA A 33 -32.55 -15.81 -0.41
CA ALA A 33 -33.49 -15.94 -1.53
C ALA A 33 -34.42 -17.18 -1.47
N GLY A 34 -34.28 -18.04 -0.52
CA GLY A 34 -35.15 -19.22 -0.39
C GLY A 34 -35.48 -19.51 1.07
N GLY A 35 -36.72 -19.51 1.44
CA GLY A 35 -37.27 -19.73 2.80
C GLY A 35 -36.94 -21.10 3.42
N ILE A 36 -35.67 -21.52 3.41
CA ILE A 36 -35.18 -22.74 4.03
C ILE A 36 -34.97 -22.44 5.53
N PRO A 37 -35.56 -23.24 6.45
CA PRO A 37 -35.34 -23.04 7.88
C PRO A 37 -33.87 -23.26 8.21
N PHE A 38 -33.19 -22.25 8.72
CA PHE A 38 -31.82 -22.35 9.18
C PHE A 38 -31.71 -23.37 10.30
N THR A 39 -31.04 -24.49 10.05
CA THR A 39 -30.66 -25.41 11.13
C THR A 39 -29.69 -24.70 12.08
N ARG A 40 -29.71 -25.05 13.37
CA ARG A 40 -28.83 -24.49 14.42
C ARG A 40 -27.35 -24.45 13.94
N THR A 41 -26.90 -25.51 13.29
CA THR A 41 -25.54 -25.66 12.75
C THR A 41 -25.20 -24.65 11.65
N ILE A 42 -26.14 -24.31 10.76
CA ILE A 42 -25.92 -23.29 9.69
C ILE A 42 -25.85 -21.92 10.33
N ARG A 43 -26.70 -21.62 11.30
CA ARG A 43 -26.69 -20.35 12.04
C ARG A 43 -25.39 -20.15 12.82
N ASP A 44 -24.88 -21.21 13.47
CA ASP A 44 -23.63 -21.14 14.23
C ASP A 44 -22.41 -20.94 13.31
N ARG A 45 -22.37 -21.63 12.17
CA ARG A 45 -21.33 -21.42 11.14
C ARG A 45 -21.37 -20.01 10.56
N PHE A 46 -22.56 -19.49 10.29
CA PHE A 46 -22.74 -18.13 9.79
C PHE A 46 -22.32 -17.08 10.81
N PHE A 47 -22.67 -17.27 12.07
CA PHE A 47 -22.25 -16.39 13.16
C PHE A 47 -20.73 -16.43 13.35
N ALA A 48 -20.10 -17.60 13.36
CA ALA A 48 -18.65 -17.74 13.44
C ALA A 48 -17.93 -17.07 12.26
N PHE A 49 -18.47 -17.19 11.04
CA PHE A 49 -17.93 -16.55 9.85
C PHE A 49 -18.01 -15.00 9.93
N ARG A 50 -19.17 -14.46 10.32
CA ARG A 50 -19.35 -13.01 10.54
C ARG A 50 -18.39 -12.48 11.62
N THR A 51 -18.28 -13.18 12.73
CA THR A 51 -17.37 -12.82 13.82
C THR A 51 -15.92 -12.80 13.34
N LYS A 52 -15.50 -13.79 12.56
CA LYS A 52 -14.14 -13.83 11.99
C LYS A 52 -13.85 -12.68 11.05
N ILE A 53 -14.80 -12.28 10.19
CA ILE A 53 -14.66 -11.11 9.31
C ILE A 53 -14.56 -9.83 10.13
N LEU A 54 -15.43 -9.65 11.12
CA LEU A 54 -15.44 -8.49 11.99
C LEU A 54 -14.12 -8.37 12.78
N CYS A 55 -13.63 -9.48 13.36
CA CYS A 55 -12.35 -9.48 14.07
C CYS A 55 -11.17 -9.09 13.16
N ARG A 56 -11.15 -9.59 11.91
CA ARG A 56 -10.12 -9.20 10.94
C ARG A 56 -10.19 -7.72 10.59
N PHE A 57 -11.40 -7.20 10.37
CA PHE A 57 -11.60 -5.78 10.09
C PHE A 57 -11.12 -4.92 11.27
N VAL A 58 -11.51 -5.25 12.51
CA VAL A 58 -11.08 -4.53 13.71
C VAL A 58 -9.56 -4.58 13.88
N ALA A 59 -8.94 -5.74 13.67
CA ALA A 59 -7.48 -5.89 13.74
C ALA A 59 -6.77 -5.05 12.66
N MET A 60 -7.29 -5.02 11.44
CA MET A 60 -6.77 -4.19 10.34
C MET A 60 -6.86 -2.69 10.68
N GLN A 61 -7.98 -2.23 11.23
CA GLN A 61 -8.17 -0.84 11.63
C GLN A 61 -7.22 -0.46 12.77
N GLN A 62 -7.04 -1.35 13.76
CA GLN A 62 -6.10 -1.10 14.85
C GLN A 62 -4.66 -1.01 14.33
N PHE A 63 -4.26 -1.90 13.44
CA PHE A 63 -2.95 -1.88 12.80
C PHE A 63 -2.68 -0.55 12.07
N LEU A 64 -3.64 -0.06 11.27
CA LEU A 64 -3.50 1.23 10.58
C LEU A 64 -3.48 2.40 11.55
N LYS A 65 -4.29 2.36 12.61
CA LYS A 65 -4.25 3.38 13.67
C LYS A 65 -2.89 3.45 14.35
N ASP A 66 -2.29 2.29 14.64
CA ASP A 66 -0.95 2.22 15.24
C ASP A 66 0.13 2.72 14.26
N LEU A 67 0.02 2.39 12.95
CA LEU A 67 0.94 2.87 11.92
C LEU A 67 0.90 4.39 11.76
N PHE A 68 -0.28 5.00 11.90
CA PHE A 68 -0.52 6.43 11.74
C PHE A 68 -0.65 7.16 13.09
N GLU A 69 -0.03 6.62 14.16
CA GLU A 69 -0.02 7.28 15.44
C GLU A 69 0.51 8.73 15.34
N GLY A 70 -0.22 9.69 15.90
CA GLY A 70 0.10 11.12 15.80
C GLY A 70 -0.43 11.83 14.55
N GLN A 71 -1.02 11.10 13.60
CA GLN A 71 -1.68 11.65 12.40
C GLN A 71 -3.21 11.54 12.50
N GLN A 72 -3.92 12.30 11.65
CA GLN A 72 -5.39 12.26 11.57
C GLN A 72 -5.85 11.03 10.79
N TYR A 73 -5.84 9.84 11.42
CA TYR A 73 -6.34 8.63 10.80
C TYR A 73 -7.84 8.45 11.04
N HIS A 74 -8.61 8.26 9.96
CA HIS A 74 -10.01 7.86 10.00
C HIS A 74 -10.24 6.62 9.13
N PRO A 75 -10.99 5.60 9.58
CA PRO A 75 -11.23 4.36 8.83
C PRO A 75 -11.82 4.54 7.43
N ASP A 76 -12.58 5.60 7.24
CA ASP A 76 -13.25 5.91 5.96
C ASP A 76 -12.36 6.73 5.01
N SER A 77 -11.23 7.27 5.50
CA SER A 77 -10.26 7.98 4.69
C SER A 77 -9.39 7.01 3.88
N PHE A 78 -8.55 7.55 3.02
CA PHE A 78 -7.45 6.83 2.41
C PHE A 78 -6.13 7.41 2.92
N PHE A 79 -5.06 6.63 2.85
CA PHE A 79 -3.72 7.10 3.18
C PHE A 79 -2.84 7.23 1.94
N LEU A 80 -1.78 8.01 2.05
CA LEU A 80 -0.83 8.24 0.97
C LEU A 80 0.54 7.64 1.32
N ILE A 81 1.13 6.90 0.39
CA ILE A 81 2.55 6.53 0.37
C ILE A 81 3.18 7.34 -0.76
N ALA A 82 4.05 8.31 -0.45
CA ALA A 82 4.64 9.14 -1.49
C ALA A 82 6.04 9.64 -1.12
N GLY A 83 6.81 10.01 -2.16
CA GLY A 83 8.15 10.55 -2.06
C GLY A 83 8.95 10.32 -3.34
N PRO A 84 10.24 10.68 -3.39
CA PRO A 84 11.07 10.47 -4.56
C PRO A 84 11.39 8.98 -4.74
N CYS A 85 11.60 8.58 -5.99
CA CYS A 85 11.87 7.17 -6.36
C CYS A 85 13.02 6.55 -5.56
N VAL A 86 14.10 7.31 -5.36
CA VAL A 86 15.31 6.89 -4.62
C VAL A 86 15.85 8.06 -3.81
N VAL A 87 16.57 7.77 -2.75
CA VAL A 87 17.30 8.78 -1.97
C VAL A 87 18.46 9.32 -2.81
N GLU A 88 18.34 10.57 -3.27
CA GLU A 88 19.34 11.24 -4.11
C GLU A 88 20.24 12.18 -3.31
N GLY A 89 19.81 12.60 -2.13
CA GLY A 89 20.49 13.50 -1.22
C GLY A 89 19.56 14.14 -0.20
N GLU A 90 20.12 14.74 0.85
CA GLU A 90 19.37 15.26 2.00
C GLU A 90 18.37 16.37 1.60
N ALA A 91 18.83 17.37 0.86
CA ALA A 91 17.98 18.52 0.50
C ALA A 91 16.71 18.11 -0.25
N LEU A 92 16.82 17.15 -1.19
CA LEU A 92 15.67 16.61 -1.93
C LEU A 92 14.71 15.87 -1.00
N VAL A 93 15.24 14.93 -0.21
CA VAL A 93 14.45 14.05 0.64
C VAL A 93 13.68 14.87 1.69
N MET A 94 14.37 15.76 2.39
CA MET A 94 13.77 16.62 3.41
C MET A 94 12.75 17.59 2.82
N GLY A 95 13.06 18.25 1.70
CA GLY A 95 12.15 19.19 1.06
C GLY A 95 10.86 18.54 0.52
N VAL A 96 10.96 17.33 -0.05
CA VAL A 96 9.77 16.57 -0.47
C VAL A 96 8.96 16.13 0.74
N ALA A 97 9.61 15.62 1.79
CA ALA A 97 8.93 15.18 3.01
C ALA A 97 8.18 16.34 3.68
N GLU A 98 8.80 17.51 3.80
CA GLU A 98 8.18 18.72 4.35
C GLU A 98 6.91 19.11 3.58
N LYS A 99 7.06 19.27 2.26
CA LYS A 99 5.93 19.72 1.42
C LYS A 99 4.77 18.74 1.43
N VAL A 100 5.04 17.44 1.26
CA VAL A 100 3.99 16.42 1.24
C VAL A 100 3.34 16.26 2.62
N SER A 101 4.11 16.31 3.71
CA SER A 101 3.56 16.30 5.08
C SER A 101 2.62 17.46 5.32
N GLY A 102 3.00 18.67 4.88
CA GLY A 102 2.14 19.86 4.99
C GLY A 102 0.81 19.69 4.24
N ILE A 103 0.87 19.25 2.98
CA ILE A 103 -0.32 18.97 2.16
C ILE A 103 -1.23 17.93 2.84
N CYS A 104 -0.66 16.80 3.23
CA CYS A 104 -1.42 15.70 3.84
C CYS A 104 -2.06 16.10 5.17
N LYS A 105 -1.34 16.86 6.01
CA LYS A 105 -1.87 17.39 7.27
C LYS A 105 -3.07 18.33 7.03
N ASN A 106 -2.99 19.22 6.04
CA ASN A 106 -4.07 20.15 5.70
C ASN A 106 -5.32 19.44 5.19
N LEU A 107 -5.14 18.33 4.44
CA LEU A 107 -6.22 17.54 3.85
C LEU A 107 -6.72 16.39 4.74
N GLY A 108 -6.12 16.19 5.92
CA GLY A 108 -6.49 15.09 6.82
C GLY A 108 -6.15 13.70 6.25
N ILE A 109 -5.12 13.60 5.40
CA ILE A 109 -4.68 12.35 4.78
C ILE A 109 -3.51 11.77 5.57
N PRO A 110 -3.62 10.55 6.13
CA PRO A 110 -2.46 9.88 6.74
C PRO A 110 -1.36 9.63 5.71
N TYR A 111 -0.11 9.85 6.09
CA TYR A 111 1.01 9.87 5.17
C TYR A 111 2.17 8.98 5.62
N VAL A 112 2.71 8.20 4.68
CA VAL A 112 3.96 7.45 4.80
C VAL A 112 4.95 8.02 3.78
N PHE A 113 6.10 8.49 4.23
CA PHE A 113 7.16 8.90 3.31
C PHE A 113 7.81 7.68 2.66
N LYS A 114 7.95 7.68 1.33
CA LYS A 114 8.58 6.61 0.57
C LYS A 114 9.80 7.10 -0.18
N SER A 115 10.91 6.43 0.02
CA SER A 115 12.04 6.48 -0.92
C SER A 115 12.85 5.19 -0.84
N SER A 116 13.36 4.69 -1.97
CA SER A 116 14.25 3.53 -1.95
C SER A 116 15.64 3.97 -1.48
N TYR A 117 16.21 3.26 -0.50
CA TYR A 117 17.59 3.55 -0.06
C TYR A 117 18.61 3.11 -1.11
N LYS A 118 18.27 2.12 -1.93
CA LYS A 118 19.01 1.70 -3.12
C LYS A 118 18.09 1.15 -4.20
N LYS A 119 18.59 1.06 -5.42
CA LYS A 119 17.94 0.40 -6.56
C LYS A 119 18.79 -0.80 -7.00
N ALA A 120 18.19 -2.00 -6.96
CA ALA A 120 18.88 -3.26 -7.27
C ALA A 120 18.54 -3.85 -8.66
N ASN A 121 17.62 -3.23 -9.40
CA ASN A 121 17.05 -3.77 -10.65
C ASN A 121 17.19 -2.81 -11.85
N ARG A 122 18.35 -2.20 -12.01
CA ARG A 122 18.61 -1.29 -13.12
C ARG A 122 18.79 -2.01 -14.45
N THR A 123 18.29 -1.41 -15.52
CA THR A 123 18.48 -1.93 -16.89
C THR A 123 19.93 -1.77 -17.33
N SER A 124 20.56 -0.61 -17.06
CA SER A 124 21.98 -0.36 -17.35
C SER A 124 22.83 -0.50 -16.08
N ILE A 125 24.02 -1.05 -16.22
CA ILE A 125 24.99 -1.17 -15.12
C ILE A 125 25.50 0.19 -14.64
N ASP A 126 25.50 1.19 -15.50
CA ASP A 126 25.96 2.55 -15.19
C ASP A 126 24.86 3.42 -14.54
N SER A 127 23.66 2.87 -14.34
CA SER A 127 22.56 3.62 -13.74
C SER A 127 22.82 3.94 -12.27
N PHE A 128 22.32 5.07 -11.82
CA PHE A 128 22.38 5.47 -10.42
C PHE A 128 21.68 4.45 -9.52
N THR A 129 22.37 3.93 -8.53
CA THR A 129 21.88 2.91 -7.59
C THR A 129 21.57 3.46 -6.20
N GLY A 130 22.15 4.59 -5.81
CA GLY A 130 21.96 5.21 -4.50
C GLY A 130 23.19 6.00 -4.05
N ILE A 131 23.13 6.55 -2.84
CA ILE A 131 24.19 7.36 -2.19
C ILE A 131 24.98 6.55 -1.13
N GLY A 132 24.83 5.22 -1.14
CA GLY A 132 25.31 4.29 -0.12
C GLY A 132 24.21 3.94 0.90
N ASP A 133 24.12 2.65 1.21
CA ASP A 133 22.99 2.07 1.95
C ASP A 133 22.77 2.75 3.31
N LEU A 134 23.82 2.85 4.14
CA LEU A 134 23.71 3.45 5.47
C LEU A 134 23.39 4.94 5.43
N ASN A 135 24.00 5.70 4.51
CA ASN A 135 23.72 7.12 4.36
C ASN A 135 22.26 7.36 3.97
N ALA A 136 21.73 6.57 3.04
CA ALA A 136 20.35 6.69 2.60
C ALA A 136 19.37 6.28 3.72
N LEU A 137 19.64 5.20 4.45
CA LEU A 137 18.84 4.76 5.58
C LEU A 137 18.82 5.79 6.71
N GLN A 138 19.96 6.42 7.01
CA GLN A 138 20.05 7.51 8.00
C GLN A 138 19.19 8.71 7.61
N LEU A 139 19.18 9.11 6.34
CA LEU A 139 18.30 10.18 5.85
C LEU A 139 16.82 9.83 5.97
N LEU A 140 16.44 8.57 5.71
CA LEU A 140 15.06 8.11 5.92
C LEU A 140 14.67 8.19 7.40
N LYS A 141 15.56 7.80 8.30
CA LYS A 141 15.35 7.95 9.75
C LYS A 141 15.23 9.42 10.15
N GLN A 142 16.04 10.31 9.59
CA GLN A 142 15.96 11.75 9.83
C GLN A 142 14.60 12.32 9.40
N VAL A 143 14.06 11.92 8.23
CA VAL A 143 12.69 12.29 7.81
C VAL A 143 11.65 11.87 8.85
N LYS A 144 11.69 10.61 9.29
CA LYS A 144 10.78 10.07 10.31
C LYS A 144 10.82 10.90 11.59
N GLU A 145 12.00 11.19 12.10
CA GLU A 145 12.19 11.88 13.36
C GLU A 145 11.82 13.38 13.25
N THR A 146 12.10 14.02 12.11
CA THR A 146 11.83 15.45 11.91
C THR A 146 10.35 15.75 11.69
N TYR A 147 9.67 14.93 10.90
CA TYR A 147 8.28 15.19 10.51
C TYR A 147 7.26 14.32 11.27
N HIS A 148 7.73 13.41 12.13
CA HIS A 148 6.89 12.48 12.91
C HIS A 148 5.92 11.68 12.03
N ILE A 149 6.43 11.17 10.90
CA ILE A 149 5.70 10.34 9.95
C ILE A 149 6.40 8.99 9.77
N PRO A 150 5.67 7.89 9.53
CA PRO A 150 6.28 6.63 9.17
C PRO A 150 6.99 6.72 7.83
N VAL A 151 8.04 5.91 7.67
CA VAL A 151 8.83 5.84 6.44
C VAL A 151 8.88 4.41 5.91
N VAL A 152 8.95 4.27 4.58
CA VAL A 152 9.04 2.98 3.87
C VAL A 152 10.18 2.98 2.87
N SER A 153 10.89 1.86 2.79
CA SER A 153 11.89 1.60 1.74
C SER A 153 11.84 0.16 1.24
N ASP A 154 12.32 -0.06 0.02
CA ASP A 154 12.40 -1.39 -0.58
C ASP A 154 13.54 -2.20 0.05
N ILE A 155 13.36 -3.52 0.15
CA ILE A 155 14.43 -4.50 0.39
C ILE A 155 14.47 -5.50 -0.77
N HIS A 156 15.64 -5.99 -1.13
CA HIS A 156 15.84 -6.83 -2.33
C HIS A 156 16.40 -8.22 -2.01
N ALA A 157 17.04 -8.37 -0.84
CA ALA A 157 17.58 -9.60 -0.33
C ALA A 157 17.19 -9.79 1.14
N HIS A 158 17.12 -11.03 1.60
CA HIS A 158 16.64 -11.33 2.96
C HIS A 158 17.61 -10.79 4.04
N GLU A 159 18.89 -10.67 3.73
CA GLU A 159 19.91 -10.11 4.62
C GLU A 159 19.72 -8.61 4.90
N GLU A 160 19.03 -7.90 4.02
CA GLU A 160 18.78 -6.47 4.14
C GLU A 160 17.69 -6.15 5.17
N ALA A 161 16.80 -7.11 5.44
CA ALA A 161 15.58 -6.86 6.21
C ALA A 161 15.88 -6.35 7.63
N ALA A 162 16.80 -6.98 8.34
CA ALA A 162 17.15 -6.61 9.71
C ALA A 162 17.74 -5.19 9.77
N LEU A 163 18.73 -4.89 8.90
CA LEU A 163 19.35 -3.57 8.85
C LEU A 163 18.34 -2.49 8.50
N ALA A 164 17.55 -2.67 7.42
CA ALA A 164 16.58 -1.66 7.01
C ALA A 164 15.53 -1.37 8.10
N ALA A 165 15.10 -2.40 8.83
CA ALA A 165 14.12 -2.29 9.91
C ALA A 165 14.57 -1.42 11.10
N GLU A 166 15.87 -1.16 11.27
CA GLU A 166 16.38 -0.23 12.29
C GLU A 166 16.07 1.24 11.95
N TYR A 167 15.85 1.55 10.67
CA TYR A 167 15.71 2.91 10.16
C TYR A 167 14.30 3.23 9.67
N VAL A 168 13.54 2.22 9.19
CA VAL A 168 12.22 2.42 8.60
C VAL A 168 11.12 1.72 9.40
N ASP A 169 9.86 2.14 9.19
CA ASP A 169 8.66 1.59 9.85
C ASP A 169 7.97 0.53 9.01
N MET A 170 8.22 0.57 7.70
CA MET A 170 7.64 -0.33 6.74
C MET A 170 8.72 -0.82 5.76
N LEU A 171 8.74 -2.12 5.52
CA LEU A 171 9.56 -2.75 4.49
C LEU A 171 8.72 -3.03 3.25
N GLN A 172 9.20 -2.61 2.08
CA GLN A 172 8.53 -2.88 0.82
C GLN A 172 9.18 -4.04 0.07
N ILE A 173 8.36 -4.98 -0.38
CA ILE A 173 8.77 -6.07 -1.25
C ILE A 173 8.47 -5.69 -2.69
N PRO A 174 9.47 -5.56 -3.58
CA PRO A 174 9.27 -5.26 -5.00
C PRO A 174 8.40 -6.29 -5.71
N ALA A 175 7.68 -5.87 -6.75
CA ALA A 175 6.69 -6.68 -7.44
C ALA A 175 7.22 -8.03 -7.96
N PHE A 176 8.38 -8.05 -8.60
CA PHE A 176 8.95 -9.30 -9.11
C PHE A 176 9.59 -10.18 -8.03
N LEU A 177 9.76 -9.69 -6.80
CA LEU A 177 10.22 -10.44 -5.63
C LEU A 177 9.07 -10.91 -4.71
N SER A 178 7.82 -10.59 -5.06
CA SER A 178 6.63 -10.87 -4.24
C SER A 178 6.38 -12.35 -3.94
N ARG A 179 7.03 -13.27 -4.64
CA ARG A 179 6.95 -14.72 -4.39
C ARG A 179 8.12 -15.30 -3.59
N GLN A 180 9.19 -14.51 -3.34
CA GLN A 180 10.40 -14.98 -2.67
C GLN A 180 10.12 -15.26 -1.19
N THR A 181 10.08 -16.53 -0.80
CA THR A 181 9.69 -16.96 0.55
C THR A 181 10.64 -16.41 1.60
N ASP A 182 11.95 -16.58 1.40
CA ASP A 182 12.97 -16.17 2.36
C ASP A 182 12.94 -14.66 2.61
N LEU A 183 12.71 -13.86 1.55
CA LEU A 183 12.60 -12.40 1.66
C LEU A 183 11.34 -11.98 2.44
N LEU A 184 10.19 -12.61 2.15
CA LEU A 184 8.93 -12.34 2.84
C LEU A 184 9.01 -12.71 4.33
N GLU A 185 9.59 -13.87 4.65
CA GLU A 185 9.79 -14.32 6.03
C GLU A 185 10.80 -13.45 6.78
N ALA A 186 11.89 -13.03 6.14
CA ALA A 186 12.88 -12.14 6.76
C ALA A 186 12.24 -10.78 7.07
N ALA A 187 11.47 -10.21 6.15
CA ALA A 187 10.71 -8.99 6.40
C ALA A 187 9.70 -9.16 7.56
N ALA A 188 8.99 -10.28 7.60
CA ALA A 188 8.02 -10.59 8.65
C ALA A 188 8.67 -10.63 10.04
N ARG A 189 9.83 -11.31 10.16
CA ARG A 189 10.55 -11.48 11.44
C ARG A 189 11.03 -10.16 12.05
N THR A 190 11.09 -9.08 11.28
CA THR A 190 11.42 -7.74 11.82
C THR A 190 10.29 -7.14 12.66
N GLY A 191 9.05 -7.65 12.55
CA GLY A 191 7.86 -7.11 13.19
C GLY A 191 7.38 -5.76 12.60
N LYS A 192 8.06 -5.25 11.57
CA LYS A 192 7.66 -4.04 10.84
C LYS A 192 6.50 -4.34 9.90
N THR A 193 5.80 -3.29 9.46
CA THR A 193 4.79 -3.42 8.39
C THR A 193 5.45 -3.90 7.11
N VAL A 194 4.84 -4.88 6.44
CA VAL A 194 5.33 -5.40 5.16
C VAL A 194 4.37 -5.02 4.04
N ASN A 195 4.80 -4.11 3.17
CA ASN A 195 4.07 -3.74 1.95
C ASN A 195 4.54 -4.62 0.79
N ILE A 196 3.66 -5.46 0.25
CA ILE A 196 3.97 -6.38 -0.84
C ILE A 196 3.37 -5.85 -2.14
N LYS A 197 4.21 -5.44 -3.07
CA LYS A 197 3.75 -5.07 -4.42
C LYS A 197 3.37 -6.30 -5.21
N LYS A 198 2.16 -6.28 -5.82
CA LYS A 198 1.70 -7.37 -6.66
C LYS A 198 2.63 -7.55 -7.87
N GLY A 199 3.08 -8.79 -8.09
CA GLY A 199 3.82 -9.11 -9.32
C GLY A 199 2.97 -8.83 -10.57
N GLN A 200 3.60 -8.28 -11.62
CA GLN A 200 2.92 -7.99 -12.88
C GLN A 200 2.34 -9.24 -13.57
N PHE A 201 2.82 -10.41 -13.16
CA PHE A 201 2.43 -11.75 -13.63
C PHE A 201 1.43 -12.45 -12.68
N LEU A 202 0.94 -11.75 -11.63
CA LEU A 202 0.03 -12.29 -10.62
C LEU A 202 -1.36 -11.66 -10.73
N SER A 203 -2.38 -12.45 -10.41
CA SER A 203 -3.75 -11.94 -10.19
C SER A 203 -3.92 -11.42 -8.76
N GLY A 204 -4.92 -10.56 -8.52
CA GLY A 204 -5.27 -10.09 -7.18
C GLY A 204 -5.54 -11.24 -6.19
N PRO A 205 -6.38 -12.23 -6.53
CA PRO A 205 -6.63 -13.38 -5.64
C PRO A 205 -5.37 -14.16 -5.25
N SER A 206 -4.38 -14.28 -6.15
CA SER A 206 -3.14 -15.02 -5.88
C SER A 206 -2.21 -14.33 -4.88
N MET A 207 -2.41 -13.03 -4.60
CA MET A 207 -1.63 -12.29 -3.59
C MET A 207 -1.87 -12.79 -2.17
N LYS A 208 -2.94 -13.56 -1.94
CA LYS A 208 -3.16 -14.28 -0.69
C LYS A 208 -1.93 -15.08 -0.26
N PHE A 209 -1.29 -15.79 -1.20
CA PHE A 209 -0.15 -16.65 -0.85
C PHE A 209 1.07 -15.87 -0.37
N ALA A 210 1.30 -14.66 -0.89
CA ALA A 210 2.37 -13.80 -0.41
C ALA A 210 2.05 -13.24 0.99
N ALA A 211 0.82 -12.78 1.22
CA ALA A 211 0.36 -12.33 2.53
C ALA A 211 0.38 -13.46 3.57
N ASP A 212 -0.04 -14.67 3.20
CA ASP A 212 -0.05 -15.83 4.09
C ASP A 212 1.39 -16.22 4.55
N LYS A 213 2.40 -16.08 3.70
CA LYS A 213 3.81 -16.33 4.10
C LYS A 213 4.26 -15.39 5.22
N VAL A 214 3.95 -14.09 5.10
CA VAL A 214 4.25 -13.09 6.13
C VAL A 214 3.49 -13.40 7.42
N LYS A 215 2.20 -13.72 7.33
CA LYS A 215 1.37 -14.09 8.48
C LYS A 215 1.84 -15.39 9.14
N HIS A 216 2.22 -16.40 8.35
CA HIS A 216 2.75 -17.66 8.86
C HIS A 216 4.08 -17.48 9.64
N ALA A 217 4.89 -16.50 9.22
CA ALA A 217 6.11 -16.10 9.94
C ALA A 217 5.82 -15.25 11.20
N GLY A 218 4.55 -15.05 11.58
CA GLY A 218 4.12 -14.42 12.82
C GLY A 218 3.84 -12.92 12.74
N ASN A 219 3.73 -12.34 11.53
CA ASN A 219 3.48 -10.92 11.36
C ASN A 219 2.17 -10.65 10.62
N GLU A 220 1.17 -10.08 11.29
CA GLU A 220 -0.14 -9.73 10.71
C GLU A 220 -0.15 -8.35 10.02
N LYS A 221 0.93 -7.55 10.12
CA LYS A 221 1.02 -6.18 9.59
C LYS A 221 1.38 -6.20 8.10
N VAL A 222 0.44 -6.60 7.26
CA VAL A 222 0.61 -6.73 5.81
C VAL A 222 -0.24 -5.71 5.07
N ILE A 223 0.35 -5.07 4.06
CA ILE A 223 -0.32 -4.25 3.06
C ILE A 223 -0.06 -4.87 1.68
N LEU A 224 -1.07 -4.91 0.82
CA LEU A 224 -0.92 -5.34 -0.57
C LEU A 224 -1.02 -4.12 -1.50
N THR A 225 -0.13 -4.04 -2.50
CA THR A 225 -0.14 -2.94 -3.47
C THR A 225 -0.38 -3.45 -4.87
N GLU A 226 -1.50 -3.04 -5.48
CA GLU A 226 -1.78 -3.22 -6.91
C GLU A 226 -0.88 -2.30 -7.74
N ARG A 227 -0.33 -2.80 -8.86
CA ARG A 227 0.54 -2.02 -9.75
C ARG A 227 0.47 -2.42 -11.23
N GLY A 228 -0.63 -3.03 -11.63
CA GLY A 228 -0.86 -3.47 -13.00
C GLY A 228 -0.31 -4.86 -13.33
N ASN A 229 -0.71 -5.35 -14.48
CA ASN A 229 -0.30 -6.62 -15.05
C ASN A 229 0.39 -6.40 -16.39
N THR A 230 1.39 -7.24 -16.68
CA THR A 230 2.06 -7.27 -17.99
C THR A 230 1.13 -7.92 -19.02
N PHE A 231 0.97 -7.23 -20.15
CA PHE A 231 0.19 -7.72 -21.30
C PHE A 231 1.08 -8.14 -22.47
N GLY A 232 2.41 -8.03 -22.33
CA GLY A 232 3.33 -7.96 -23.45
C GLY A 232 3.36 -6.53 -24.01
N TYR A 233 3.95 -6.31 -25.16
CA TYR A 233 3.98 -5.01 -25.86
C TYR A 233 4.50 -3.83 -25.02
N GLN A 234 5.30 -4.12 -23.98
CA GLN A 234 5.97 -3.09 -23.16
C GLN A 234 5.01 -2.10 -22.48
N ASP A 235 3.83 -2.54 -22.13
CA ASP A 235 2.82 -1.76 -21.43
C ASP A 235 2.17 -2.57 -20.30
N LEU A 236 1.46 -1.88 -19.42
CA LEU A 236 0.78 -2.47 -18.27
C LEU A 236 -0.70 -2.10 -18.28
N VAL A 237 -1.53 -3.02 -17.77
CA VAL A 237 -2.97 -2.79 -17.61
C VAL A 237 -3.36 -2.99 -16.14
N VAL A 238 -4.14 -2.06 -15.61
CA VAL A 238 -4.72 -2.17 -14.27
C VAL A 238 -6.11 -2.78 -14.37
N ASP A 239 -6.29 -3.94 -13.77
CA ASP A 239 -7.61 -4.48 -13.50
C ASP A 239 -8.07 -4.03 -12.11
N PHE A 240 -8.91 -3.01 -12.04
CA PHE A 240 -9.40 -2.46 -10.78
C PHE A 240 -10.21 -3.45 -9.93
N ARG A 241 -10.68 -4.57 -10.50
CA ARG A 241 -11.30 -5.67 -9.73
C ARG A 241 -10.32 -6.33 -8.77
N ASN A 242 -9.01 -6.21 -9.02
CA ASN A 242 -7.98 -6.71 -8.09
C ASN A 242 -8.06 -6.02 -6.72
N ILE A 243 -8.51 -4.76 -6.64
CA ILE A 243 -8.63 -4.04 -5.37
C ILE A 243 -9.62 -4.75 -4.43
N PRO A 244 -10.91 -4.93 -4.77
CA PRO A 244 -11.83 -5.66 -3.90
C PRO A 244 -11.41 -7.10 -3.67
N TRP A 245 -10.87 -7.82 -4.67
CA TRP A 245 -10.40 -9.20 -4.49
C TRP A 245 -9.24 -9.31 -3.49
N MET A 246 -8.28 -8.40 -3.52
CA MET A 246 -7.19 -8.40 -2.53
C MET A 246 -7.68 -8.01 -1.13
N LYS A 247 -8.69 -7.15 -1.03
CA LYS A 247 -9.31 -6.78 0.27
C LYS A 247 -9.99 -7.97 0.95
N GLU A 248 -10.47 -8.98 0.21
CA GLU A 248 -11.01 -10.23 0.76
C GLU A 248 -9.99 -11.01 1.62
N HIS A 249 -8.69 -10.74 1.44
CA HIS A 249 -7.64 -11.35 2.26
C HIS A 249 -7.51 -10.71 3.66
N GLY A 250 -8.33 -9.66 3.95
CA GLY A 250 -8.39 -8.99 5.24
C GLY A 250 -7.15 -8.16 5.55
N VAL A 251 -6.58 -7.53 4.53
CA VAL A 251 -5.44 -6.61 4.61
C VAL A 251 -5.74 -5.33 3.83
N PRO A 252 -5.14 -4.18 4.18
CA PRO A 252 -5.26 -2.95 3.41
C PRO A 252 -4.71 -3.13 1.99
N VAL A 253 -5.36 -2.47 1.03
CA VAL A 253 -4.95 -2.49 -0.38
C VAL A 253 -4.63 -1.09 -0.87
N VAL A 254 -3.42 -0.93 -1.40
CA VAL A 254 -2.89 0.30 -1.98
C VAL A 254 -2.87 0.20 -3.50
N MET A 255 -3.18 1.28 -4.20
CA MET A 255 -2.97 1.39 -5.65
C MET A 255 -1.70 2.18 -5.93
N ASP A 256 -0.76 1.58 -6.63
CA ASP A 256 0.42 2.24 -7.17
C ASP A 256 0.07 2.95 -8.49
N CYS A 257 -0.14 4.26 -8.40
CA CYS A 257 -0.55 5.09 -9.53
C CYS A 257 0.64 5.47 -10.44
N THR A 258 1.86 5.29 -9.97
CA THR A 258 3.09 5.61 -10.71
C THR A 258 3.54 4.43 -11.55
N HIS A 259 3.82 3.30 -10.89
CA HIS A 259 4.44 2.16 -11.57
C HIS A 259 3.44 1.33 -12.40
N SER A 260 2.14 1.51 -12.20
CA SER A 260 1.12 0.93 -13.09
C SER A 260 1.09 1.55 -14.49
N LEU A 261 1.77 2.69 -14.67
CA LEU A 261 1.87 3.43 -15.91
C LEU A 261 3.27 3.32 -16.56
N GLN A 262 4.15 2.50 -15.98
CA GLN A 262 5.47 2.24 -16.56
C GLN A 262 5.35 1.53 -17.91
N GLN A 263 6.23 1.92 -18.82
CA GLN A 263 6.50 1.22 -20.07
C GLN A 263 7.90 0.60 -20.01
N PRO A 264 8.02 -0.64 -19.48
CA PRO A 264 9.32 -1.28 -19.28
C PRO A 264 9.95 -1.71 -20.62
N ASN A 265 11.26 -2.00 -20.59
CA ASN A 265 12.02 -2.58 -21.72
C ASN A 265 11.97 -1.74 -23.00
N GLN A 266 11.99 -0.41 -22.90
CA GLN A 266 12.08 0.46 -24.05
C GLN A 266 13.44 0.32 -24.74
N THR A 267 13.50 0.55 -26.05
CA THR A 267 14.73 0.46 -26.85
C THR A 267 15.82 1.46 -26.44
N SER A 268 15.42 2.55 -25.74
CA SER A 268 16.34 3.53 -25.16
C SER A 268 17.12 3.01 -23.94
N GLY A 269 16.79 1.81 -23.41
CA GLY A 269 17.36 1.29 -22.15
C GLY A 269 16.85 2.00 -20.89
N VAL A 270 15.91 2.94 -21.02
CA VAL A 270 15.26 3.64 -19.93
C VAL A 270 13.77 3.33 -19.92
N THR A 271 13.21 3.02 -18.76
CA THR A 271 11.76 2.79 -18.62
C THR A 271 11.01 4.07 -18.95
N GLY A 272 10.10 3.99 -19.91
CA GLY A 272 9.14 5.03 -20.25
C GLY A 272 7.93 5.02 -19.31
N GLY A 273 7.01 5.97 -19.50
CA GLY A 273 5.75 6.01 -18.76
C GLY A 273 4.82 7.12 -19.20
N ASN A 274 3.61 7.12 -18.62
CA ASN A 274 2.53 8.05 -18.92
C ASN A 274 2.10 8.80 -17.64
N PRO A 275 2.92 9.69 -17.06
CA PRO A 275 2.65 10.35 -15.79
C PRO A 275 1.39 11.22 -15.82
N GLU A 276 0.93 11.66 -16.99
CA GLU A 276 -0.33 12.41 -17.18
C GLU A 276 -1.57 11.57 -16.82
N LEU A 277 -1.47 10.24 -16.81
CA LEU A 277 -2.56 9.35 -16.43
C LEU A 277 -2.59 9.02 -14.94
N ILE A 278 -1.63 9.49 -14.13
CA ILE A 278 -1.59 9.24 -12.67
C ILE A 278 -2.92 9.67 -12.03
N GLY A 279 -3.44 10.85 -12.40
CA GLY A 279 -4.72 11.32 -11.88
C GLY A 279 -5.92 10.43 -12.26
N THR A 280 -5.91 9.83 -13.45
CA THR A 280 -6.93 8.89 -13.90
C THR A 280 -6.91 7.61 -13.06
N ILE A 281 -5.74 7.01 -12.89
CA ILE A 281 -5.56 5.79 -12.09
C ILE A 281 -5.92 6.05 -10.63
N ALA A 282 -5.47 7.17 -10.05
CA ALA A 282 -5.76 7.52 -8.66
C ALA A 282 -7.27 7.69 -8.40
N LYS A 283 -7.99 8.41 -9.27
CA LYS A 283 -9.45 8.59 -9.17
C LYS A 283 -10.19 7.26 -9.26
N ALA A 284 -9.84 6.39 -10.21
CA ALA A 284 -10.43 5.07 -10.35
C ALA A 284 -10.14 4.19 -9.12
N ALA A 285 -8.93 4.23 -8.56
CA ALA A 285 -8.56 3.49 -7.36
C ALA A 285 -9.39 3.92 -6.13
N ILE A 286 -9.54 5.23 -5.90
CA ILE A 286 -10.37 5.73 -4.82
C ILE A 286 -11.83 5.32 -5.02
N ALA A 287 -12.34 5.42 -6.26
CA ALA A 287 -13.71 5.02 -6.60
C ALA A 287 -13.97 3.52 -6.39
N THR A 288 -12.97 2.67 -6.57
CA THR A 288 -13.07 1.21 -6.32
C THR A 288 -12.76 0.81 -4.88
N GLY A 289 -12.51 1.77 -3.99
CA GLY A 289 -12.37 1.53 -2.55
C GLY A 289 -10.96 1.13 -2.11
N ALA A 290 -9.89 1.56 -2.80
CA ALA A 290 -8.53 1.42 -2.31
C ALA A 290 -8.37 2.08 -0.93
N ASP A 291 -7.63 1.43 -0.02
CA ASP A 291 -7.37 1.96 1.32
C ASP A 291 -6.24 2.99 1.32
N GLY A 292 -5.39 2.97 0.29
CA GLY A 292 -4.32 3.94 0.11
C GLY A 292 -3.87 4.07 -1.34
N LEU A 293 -3.05 5.09 -1.58
CA LEU A 293 -2.41 5.34 -2.86
C LEU A 293 -0.90 5.38 -2.69
N PHE A 294 -0.18 4.91 -3.71
CA PHE A 294 1.26 5.03 -3.83
C PHE A 294 1.56 5.94 -5.04
N ILE A 295 2.24 7.07 -4.78
CA ILE A 295 2.58 8.06 -5.81
C ILE A 295 4.03 8.51 -5.63
N GLU A 296 4.90 8.16 -6.56
CA GLU A 296 6.24 8.78 -6.61
C GLU A 296 6.13 10.21 -7.13
N THR A 297 6.80 11.13 -6.44
CA THR A 297 6.78 12.55 -6.77
C THR A 297 8.16 13.18 -6.61
N HIS A 298 8.45 14.19 -7.45
CA HIS A 298 9.71 14.90 -7.45
C HIS A 298 9.48 16.37 -7.84
N PRO A 299 10.20 17.36 -7.27
CA PRO A 299 10.06 18.77 -7.65
C PRO A 299 10.30 19.00 -9.15
N ASN A 300 11.27 18.31 -9.71
CA ASN A 300 11.59 18.34 -11.15
C ASN A 300 11.90 16.92 -11.66
N PRO A 301 10.89 16.14 -12.08
CA PRO A 301 11.08 14.77 -12.55
C PRO A 301 12.11 14.61 -13.68
N ALA A 302 12.30 15.62 -14.51
CA ALA A 302 13.20 15.56 -15.65
C ALA A 302 14.69 15.39 -15.27
N ILE A 303 15.09 15.80 -14.04
CA ILE A 303 16.46 15.67 -13.54
C ILE A 303 16.61 14.56 -12.50
N ALA A 304 15.53 13.84 -12.20
CA ALA A 304 15.56 12.76 -11.22
C ALA A 304 16.50 11.64 -11.67
N LYS A 305 17.26 11.09 -10.74
CA LYS A 305 18.26 10.04 -11.00
C LYS A 305 17.65 8.66 -11.23
N SER A 306 16.34 8.52 -10.97
CA SER A 306 15.59 7.27 -11.13
C SER A 306 14.14 7.56 -11.49
N ASP A 307 13.61 6.81 -12.47
CA ASP A 307 12.20 6.76 -12.90
C ASP A 307 11.53 8.13 -13.16
N GLY A 308 12.29 9.15 -13.56
CA GLY A 308 11.80 10.50 -13.80
C GLY A 308 10.63 10.56 -14.80
N ALA A 309 10.62 9.67 -15.79
CA ALA A 309 9.54 9.58 -16.79
C ALA A 309 8.18 9.14 -16.21
N ASN A 310 8.16 8.61 -14.98
CA ASN A 310 6.95 8.07 -14.36
C ASN A 310 6.45 8.92 -13.17
N MET A 311 7.28 9.78 -12.60
CA MET A 311 6.94 10.51 -11.38
C MET A 311 5.98 11.67 -11.65
N LEU A 312 5.06 11.89 -10.70
CA LEU A 312 4.24 13.09 -10.66
C LEU A 312 5.12 14.29 -10.27
N LYS A 313 5.01 15.40 -11.00
CA LYS A 313 5.62 16.65 -10.53
C LYS A 313 4.95 17.08 -9.22
N LEU A 314 5.76 17.41 -8.21
CA LEU A 314 5.31 17.69 -6.84
C LEU A 314 4.22 18.79 -6.76
N ASP A 315 4.28 19.80 -7.65
CA ASP A 315 3.30 20.88 -7.71
C ASP A 315 1.88 20.40 -8.09
N TYR A 316 1.75 19.23 -8.71
CA TYR A 316 0.45 18.67 -9.10
C TYR A 316 -0.15 17.74 -8.03
N LEU A 317 0.60 17.45 -6.95
CA LEU A 317 0.14 16.49 -5.93
C LEU A 317 -1.05 17.06 -5.13
N GLU A 318 -0.96 18.29 -4.64
CA GLU A 318 -2.00 18.91 -3.82
C GLU A 318 -3.35 19.01 -4.54
N PRO A 319 -3.43 19.60 -5.77
CA PRO A 319 -4.69 19.66 -6.52
C PRO A 319 -5.29 18.26 -6.81
N LEU A 320 -4.44 17.26 -7.02
CA LEU A 320 -4.88 15.89 -7.20
C LEU A 320 -5.50 15.35 -5.91
N LEU A 321 -4.83 15.47 -4.77
CA LEU A 321 -5.31 14.96 -3.49
C LEU A 321 -6.62 15.61 -3.05
N GLU A 322 -6.80 16.92 -3.28
CA GLU A 322 -8.09 17.62 -3.04
C GLU A 322 -9.26 17.00 -3.82
N GLN A 323 -9.03 16.64 -5.08
CA GLN A 323 -10.06 15.97 -5.89
C GLN A 323 -10.37 14.56 -5.35
N LEU A 324 -9.33 13.83 -4.90
CA LEU A 324 -9.49 12.47 -4.39
C LEU A 324 -10.23 12.44 -3.06
N VAL A 325 -10.04 13.43 -2.18
CA VAL A 325 -10.81 13.58 -0.94
C VAL A 325 -12.30 13.74 -1.27
N LYS A 326 -12.66 14.61 -2.22
CA LYS A 326 -14.05 14.82 -2.65
C LYS A 326 -14.68 13.54 -3.23
N ILE A 327 -13.92 12.77 -4.01
CA ILE A 327 -14.38 11.47 -4.55
C ILE A 327 -14.63 10.49 -3.41
N ARG A 328 -13.71 10.41 -2.44
CA ARG A 328 -13.87 9.53 -1.27
C ARG A 328 -15.11 9.89 -0.46
N GLU A 329 -15.32 11.16 -0.18
CA GLU A 329 -16.50 11.66 0.55
C GLU A 329 -17.81 11.30 -0.18
N ALA A 330 -17.86 11.47 -1.50
CA ALA A 330 -19.03 11.13 -2.30
C ALA A 330 -19.40 9.63 -2.24
N ILE A 331 -18.39 8.74 -2.17
CA ILE A 331 -18.58 7.29 -2.10
C ILE A 331 -19.07 6.86 -0.70
N ILE A 332 -18.57 7.49 0.35
CA ILE A 332 -18.91 7.15 1.73
C ILE A 332 -20.33 7.64 2.08
N SER A 333 -20.75 8.75 1.48
CA SER A 333 -22.08 9.37 1.71
C SER A 333 -23.22 8.57 1.11
N THR A 334 -22.96 7.56 0.28
CA THR A 334 -23.94 6.67 -0.36
C THR A 334 -24.04 5.32 0.34
#